data_bc5920d076302238bb230b46d800bd0e
#
_entry.id   bc5920d076302238bb230b46d800bd0e
#
_cell.length_a   1.000
_cell.length_b   1.000
_cell.length_c   1.000
_cell.angle_alpha   90.00
_cell.angle_beta   90.00
_cell.angle_gamma   90.00
#
_symmetry.space_group_name_H-M   'P 1'
#
loop_
_entity.id
_entity.type
_entity.pdbx_description
1 polymer ?
#
loop_
_entity_poly.entity_id
_entity_poly.type
_entity_poly.pdbx_seq_one_letter_code
_entity_poly.pdbx_strand_id
1 'polypeptide(L)'
;MSECTHDCSSCGENCSSRTQPQDLREKPHPLSKIKKIIAVVSGKGGVGKSMVTSMLSAQSNRKGFSTAILDADITGPSIPQVFGLSGQAYGDENGILPMKTEKGISVISLNLLIDNVTDPVIWRGPIIAGVVKQFWTDVIWGDVDYMFIDMPPGTGDVPLTVFQSIPVDGIIVVTSPQ
;
A
#
# COMPACT_ATOMS: atom_id res chain seq x y z
N MET A 1 3.62 -28.24 39.39
CA MET A 1 3.38 -27.77 38.01
C MET A 1 1.88 -27.81 37.80
N SER A 2 1.20 -26.66 37.85
CA SER A 2 -0.25 -26.59 37.60
C SER A 2 -0.48 -26.83 36.13
N GLU A 3 -1.26 -27.83 35.77
CA GLU A 3 -1.67 -28.11 34.38
C GLU A 3 -2.43 -26.93 33.85
N CYS A 4 -1.94 -26.36 32.74
CA CYS A 4 -2.62 -25.28 32.06
C CYS A 4 -3.91 -25.80 31.42
N THR A 5 -5.07 -25.31 31.85
CA THR A 5 -6.39 -25.71 31.33
C THR A 5 -6.71 -25.13 29.96
N HIS A 6 -5.81 -24.33 29.36
CA HIS A 6 -5.97 -23.60 28.09
C HIS A 6 -7.18 -22.65 28.02
N ASP A 7 -7.88 -22.42 29.13
CA ASP A 7 -8.89 -21.36 29.19
C ASP A 7 -8.27 -20.03 29.60
N CYS A 8 -7.90 -19.24 28.59
CA CYS A 8 -7.23 -17.96 28.76
C CYS A 8 -8.16 -16.83 29.22
N SER A 9 -9.48 -17.03 29.21
CA SER A 9 -10.45 -16.00 29.59
C SER A 9 -10.56 -15.79 31.10
N SER A 10 -10.27 -16.82 31.88
CA SER A 10 -10.36 -16.83 33.36
C SER A 10 -9.00 -16.93 34.07
N CYS A 11 -7.89 -17.07 33.34
CA CYS A 11 -6.55 -17.28 33.90
C CYS A 11 -5.88 -15.95 34.26
N GLY A 12 -5.51 -15.76 35.53
CA GLY A 12 -4.77 -14.59 36.06
C GLY A 12 -3.23 -14.67 35.95
N GLU A 13 -2.68 -15.77 35.39
CA GLU A 13 -1.24 -15.99 35.30
C GLU A 13 -0.64 -15.25 34.08
N ASN A 14 0.61 -14.74 34.28
CA ASN A 14 1.39 -14.10 33.21
C ASN A 14 2.03 -15.19 32.32
N CYS A 15 1.27 -15.69 31.35
CA CYS A 15 1.71 -16.75 30.47
C CYS A 15 2.43 -16.18 29.23
N SER A 16 3.63 -16.70 28.93
CA SER A 16 4.43 -16.30 27.75
C SER A 16 3.73 -16.61 26.40
N SER A 17 2.71 -17.46 26.39
CA SER A 17 1.86 -17.70 25.22
C SER A 17 0.71 -16.69 25.07
N ARG A 18 0.52 -15.77 26.00
CA ARG A 18 -0.39 -14.62 25.92
C ARG A 18 0.30 -13.43 25.27
N THR A 19 0.82 -13.59 24.07
CA THR A 19 1.22 -12.44 23.27
C THR A 19 -0.04 -11.68 22.90
N GLN A 20 -0.25 -10.52 23.54
CA GLN A 20 -1.23 -9.57 23.01
C GLN A 20 -0.87 -9.30 21.55
N PRO A 21 -1.85 -9.27 20.63
CA PRO A 21 -1.58 -8.90 19.25
C PRO A 21 -0.86 -7.55 19.25
N GLN A 22 0.41 -7.54 18.87
CA GLN A 22 1.13 -6.28 18.71
C GLN A 22 0.50 -5.54 17.55
N ASP A 23 0.11 -4.29 17.77
CA ASP A 23 -0.29 -3.41 16.68
C ASP A 23 0.96 -3.06 15.87
N LEU A 24 1.08 -3.67 14.70
CA LEU A 24 2.22 -3.49 13.79
C LEU A 24 2.01 -2.31 12.83
N ARG A 25 0.89 -1.57 12.97
CA ARG A 25 0.57 -0.45 12.12
C ARG A 25 1.56 0.69 12.31
N GLU A 26 2.09 1.17 11.20
CA GLU A 26 2.97 2.33 11.16
C GLU A 26 2.16 3.61 11.00
N LYS A 27 2.70 4.70 11.50
CA LYS A 27 2.14 6.02 11.25
C LYS A 27 2.58 6.51 9.87
N PRO A 28 1.72 7.21 9.12
CA PRO A 28 2.14 7.87 7.89
C PRO A 28 3.16 8.98 8.20
N HIS A 29 3.80 9.50 7.16
CA HIS A 29 4.69 10.65 7.29
C HIS A 29 3.99 11.78 8.08
N PRO A 30 4.68 12.51 8.99
CA PRO A 30 4.08 13.54 9.85
C PRO A 30 3.34 14.65 9.10
N LEU A 31 3.74 14.94 7.86
CA LEU A 31 3.10 15.91 6.97
C LEU A 31 1.98 15.29 6.12
N SER A 32 1.55 14.07 6.42
CA SER A 32 0.50 13.36 5.69
C SER A 32 -0.72 13.15 6.58
N LYS A 33 -1.91 13.44 6.02
CA LYS A 33 -3.19 13.18 6.66
C LYS A 33 -4.12 12.49 5.67
N ILE A 34 -4.37 11.21 5.87
CA ILE A 34 -5.17 10.39 4.96
C ILE A 34 -6.43 9.96 5.68
N LYS A 35 -7.61 10.28 5.10
CA LYS A 35 -8.90 10.02 5.75
C LYS A 35 -9.39 8.60 5.54
N LYS A 36 -9.22 8.07 4.32
CA LYS A 36 -9.69 6.73 3.95
C LYS A 36 -8.67 6.01 3.07
N ILE A 37 -8.40 4.77 3.40
CA ILE A 37 -7.43 3.91 2.71
C ILE A 37 -8.15 2.66 2.22
N ILE A 38 -8.11 2.44 0.91
CA ILE A 38 -8.79 1.34 0.25
C ILE A 38 -7.77 0.50 -0.52
N ALA A 39 -7.62 -0.77 -0.15
CA ALA A 39 -6.78 -1.71 -0.87
C ALA A 39 -7.57 -2.37 -2.00
N VAL A 40 -6.98 -2.41 -3.20
CA VAL A 40 -7.54 -3.13 -4.35
C VAL A 40 -6.72 -4.39 -4.56
N VAL A 41 -7.36 -5.54 -4.43
CA VAL A 41 -6.71 -6.86 -4.42
C VAL A 41 -7.28 -7.77 -5.50
N SER A 42 -6.49 -8.76 -5.91
CA SER A 42 -6.94 -9.83 -6.80
C SER A 42 -6.24 -11.14 -6.47
N GLY A 43 -6.94 -12.25 -6.67
CA GLY A 43 -6.37 -13.59 -6.47
C GLY A 43 -5.40 -14.00 -7.58
N LYS A 44 -5.52 -13.44 -8.79
CA LYS A 44 -4.67 -13.72 -9.95
C LYS A 44 -4.35 -12.45 -10.74
N GLY A 45 -3.27 -12.50 -11.53
CA GLY A 45 -2.91 -11.43 -12.46
C GLY A 45 -3.87 -11.32 -13.65
N GLY A 46 -3.88 -10.15 -14.30
CA GLY A 46 -4.61 -9.93 -15.55
C GLY A 46 -6.12 -9.73 -15.43
N VAL A 47 -6.69 -9.64 -14.22
CA VAL A 47 -8.15 -9.42 -14.00
C VAL A 47 -8.59 -7.95 -14.08
N GLY A 48 -7.66 -7.03 -14.34
CA GLY A 48 -7.97 -5.60 -14.45
C GLY A 48 -7.90 -4.83 -13.13
N LYS A 49 -7.21 -5.34 -12.12
CA LYS A 49 -7.04 -4.71 -10.80
C LYS A 49 -6.57 -3.26 -10.89
N SER A 50 -5.44 -3.01 -11.56
CA SER A 50 -4.86 -1.66 -11.69
C SER A 50 -5.74 -0.71 -12.51
N MET A 51 -6.52 -1.25 -13.47
CA MET A 51 -7.53 -0.47 -14.18
C MET A 51 -8.65 -0.01 -13.23
N VAL A 52 -9.16 -0.93 -12.40
CA VAL A 52 -10.18 -0.60 -11.38
C VAL A 52 -9.63 0.44 -10.40
N THR A 53 -8.41 0.27 -9.91
CA THR A 53 -7.73 1.24 -9.04
C THR A 53 -7.67 2.62 -9.69
N SER A 54 -7.23 2.68 -10.95
CA SER A 54 -7.11 3.93 -11.72
C SER A 54 -8.47 4.61 -11.93
N MET A 55 -9.49 3.83 -12.29
CA MET A 55 -10.85 4.34 -12.51
C MET A 55 -11.48 4.88 -11.24
N LEU A 56 -11.35 4.18 -10.12
CA LEU A 56 -11.87 4.63 -8.83
C LEU A 56 -11.18 5.92 -8.38
N SER A 57 -9.86 5.99 -8.54
CA SER A 57 -9.06 7.18 -8.21
C SER A 57 -9.46 8.38 -9.08
N ALA A 58 -9.58 8.18 -10.39
CA ALA A 58 -10.01 9.21 -11.31
C ALA A 58 -11.44 9.70 -11.01
N GLN A 59 -12.36 8.77 -10.70
CA GLN A 59 -13.74 9.11 -10.38
C GLN A 59 -13.85 9.84 -9.03
N SER A 60 -13.08 9.44 -8.02
CA SER A 60 -13.03 10.15 -6.74
C SER A 60 -12.50 11.57 -6.91
N ASN A 61 -11.43 11.73 -7.67
CA ASN A 61 -10.86 13.04 -7.98
C ASN A 61 -11.84 13.92 -8.77
N ARG A 62 -12.56 13.36 -9.76
CA ARG A 62 -13.61 14.09 -10.53
C ARG A 62 -14.75 14.59 -9.65
N LYS A 63 -15.02 13.92 -8.53
CA LYS A 63 -16.00 14.35 -7.52
C LYS A 63 -15.45 15.41 -6.55
N GLY A 64 -14.22 15.87 -6.72
CA GLY A 64 -13.59 16.89 -5.92
C GLY A 64 -12.84 16.38 -4.68
N PHE A 65 -12.67 15.06 -4.52
CA PHE A 65 -11.87 14.51 -3.44
C PHE A 65 -10.39 14.53 -3.76
N SER A 66 -9.57 14.94 -2.77
CA SER A 66 -8.12 14.77 -2.85
C SER A 66 -7.79 13.28 -2.84
N THR A 67 -7.11 12.82 -3.90
CA THR A 67 -6.93 11.40 -4.15
C THR A 67 -5.46 11.04 -4.33
N ALA A 68 -5.05 9.91 -3.75
CA ALA A 68 -3.71 9.34 -3.90
C ALA A 68 -3.75 7.87 -4.33
N ILE A 69 -2.71 7.43 -5.01
CA ILE A 69 -2.48 6.02 -5.36
C ILE A 69 -1.09 5.61 -4.89
N LEU A 70 -1.04 4.54 -4.10
CA LEU A 70 0.16 3.81 -3.75
C LEU A 70 0.18 2.54 -4.61
N ASP A 71 1.08 2.49 -5.59
CA ASP A 71 1.28 1.31 -6.44
C ASP A 71 2.26 0.35 -5.75
N ALA A 72 1.71 -0.70 -5.18
CA ALA A 72 2.46 -1.77 -4.50
C ALA A 72 2.72 -2.98 -5.43
N ASP A 73 2.26 -2.96 -6.69
CA ASP A 73 2.53 -4.00 -7.68
C ASP A 73 3.86 -3.73 -8.39
N ILE A 74 4.94 -4.06 -7.73
CA ILE A 74 6.30 -3.83 -8.22
C ILE A 74 6.65 -4.70 -9.42
N THR A 75 6.00 -5.85 -9.56
CA THR A 75 6.28 -6.80 -10.64
C THR A 75 5.68 -6.39 -11.98
N GLY A 76 4.67 -5.56 -11.97
CA GLY A 76 3.99 -5.08 -13.17
C GLY A 76 3.38 -3.68 -12.94
N PRO A 77 4.19 -2.66 -12.58
CA PRO A 77 3.68 -1.36 -12.22
C PRO A 77 3.04 -0.68 -13.42
N SER A 78 1.73 -0.72 -13.48
CA SER A 78 0.92 -0.20 -14.59
C SER A 78 0.32 1.18 -14.30
N ILE A 79 0.23 1.60 -13.04
CA ILE A 79 -0.38 2.86 -12.64
C ILE A 79 0.29 4.08 -13.29
N PRO A 80 1.63 4.25 -13.27
CA PRO A 80 2.27 5.37 -13.93
C PRO A 80 1.95 5.46 -15.42
N GLN A 81 1.93 4.31 -16.11
CA GLN A 81 1.63 4.24 -17.55
C GLN A 81 0.19 4.65 -17.86
N VAL A 82 -0.78 4.22 -17.04
CA VAL A 82 -2.21 4.58 -17.22
C VAL A 82 -2.42 6.09 -17.11
N PHE A 83 -1.66 6.76 -16.24
CA PHE A 83 -1.77 8.22 -16.05
C PHE A 83 -0.76 9.04 -16.87
N GLY A 84 0.02 8.40 -17.75
CA GLY A 84 1.03 9.07 -18.56
C GLY A 84 2.16 9.71 -17.74
N LEU A 85 2.42 9.19 -16.55
CA LEU A 85 3.51 9.67 -15.70
C LEU A 85 4.83 9.10 -16.19
N SER A 86 5.78 10.00 -16.44
CA SER A 86 7.15 9.69 -16.82
C SER A 86 8.12 10.56 -16.01
N GLY A 87 9.31 10.03 -15.72
CA GLY A 87 10.31 10.68 -14.90
C GLY A 87 10.35 10.11 -13.49
N GLN A 88 11.01 10.82 -12.57
CA GLN A 88 11.28 10.36 -11.22
C GLN A 88 10.51 11.15 -10.18
N ALA A 89 10.09 10.47 -9.11
CA ALA A 89 9.65 11.13 -7.91
C ALA A 89 10.85 11.78 -7.23
N TYR A 90 10.67 13.02 -6.80
CA TYR A 90 11.73 13.79 -6.13
C TYR A 90 11.65 13.58 -4.62
N GLY A 91 12.81 13.40 -3.99
CA GLY A 91 12.95 13.38 -2.54
C GLY A 91 13.90 14.47 -2.06
N ASP A 92 13.61 15.06 -0.91
CA ASP A 92 14.47 15.99 -0.20
C ASP A 92 14.71 15.51 1.24
N GLU A 93 15.35 16.34 2.06
CA GLU A 93 15.61 16.03 3.48
C GLU A 93 14.36 15.83 4.33
N ASN A 94 13.17 16.26 3.86
CA ASN A 94 11.90 16.12 4.56
C ASN A 94 11.16 14.83 4.17
N GLY A 95 11.43 14.27 2.99
CA GLY A 95 10.80 13.05 2.51
C GLY A 95 10.67 12.99 0.99
N ILE A 96 9.87 12.03 0.52
CA ILE A 96 9.63 11.79 -0.90
C ILE A 96 8.32 12.49 -1.30
N LEU A 97 8.37 13.28 -2.37
CA LEU A 97 7.17 13.89 -2.95
C LEU A 97 6.57 12.96 -4.01
N PRO A 98 5.27 12.60 -3.89
CA PRO A 98 4.61 11.81 -4.91
C PRO A 98 4.47 12.60 -6.21
N MET A 99 4.53 11.92 -7.35
CA MET A 99 4.23 12.55 -8.62
C MET A 99 2.74 12.88 -8.70
N LYS A 100 2.42 13.95 -9.42
CA LYS A 100 1.02 14.35 -9.63
C LYS A 100 0.63 14.17 -11.10
N THR A 101 -0.53 13.57 -11.31
CA THR A 101 -1.15 13.54 -12.63
C THR A 101 -1.62 14.95 -13.02
N GLU A 102 -1.93 15.19 -14.31
CA GLU A 102 -2.50 16.46 -14.78
C GLU A 102 -3.75 16.90 -13.99
N LYS A 103 -4.50 15.95 -13.46
CA LYS A 103 -5.72 16.20 -12.68
C LYS A 103 -5.47 16.28 -11.17
N GLY A 104 -4.20 16.24 -10.73
CA GLY A 104 -3.81 16.42 -9.34
C GLY A 104 -3.89 15.17 -8.46
N ILE A 105 -4.05 13.97 -9.02
CA ILE A 105 -3.96 12.71 -8.26
C ILE A 105 -2.48 12.48 -7.92
N SER A 106 -2.18 12.27 -6.64
CA SER A 106 -0.83 11.95 -6.17
C SER A 106 -0.54 10.45 -6.39
N VAL A 107 0.58 10.13 -7.01
CA VAL A 107 0.96 8.74 -7.34
C VAL A 107 2.39 8.47 -6.90
N ILE A 108 2.60 7.36 -6.22
CA ILE A 108 3.90 6.77 -5.99
C ILE A 108 3.92 5.33 -6.48
N SER A 109 4.98 4.97 -7.16
CA SER A 109 5.27 3.61 -7.64
C SER A 109 6.79 3.43 -7.62
N LEU A 110 7.25 2.19 -7.49
CA LEU A 110 8.67 1.90 -7.50
C LEU A 110 9.36 2.40 -8.78
N ASN A 111 8.71 2.26 -9.92
CA ASN A 111 9.25 2.72 -11.21
C ASN A 111 9.52 4.22 -11.28
N LEU A 112 8.90 5.00 -10.38
CA LEU A 112 9.13 6.44 -10.28
C LEU A 112 10.30 6.80 -9.37
N LEU A 113 10.96 5.81 -8.75
CA LEU A 113 12.11 6.00 -7.86
C LEU A 113 13.41 5.42 -8.42
N ILE A 114 13.36 4.64 -9.49
CA ILE A 114 14.52 3.93 -10.06
C ILE A 114 14.99 4.66 -11.31
N ASP A 115 16.30 4.96 -11.39
CA ASP A 115 16.91 5.66 -12.50
C ASP A 115 16.88 4.87 -13.81
N ASN A 116 16.96 3.53 -13.72
CA ASN A 116 16.95 2.61 -14.87
C ASN A 116 16.05 1.42 -14.60
N VAL A 117 14.91 1.39 -15.26
CA VAL A 117 13.95 0.26 -15.23
C VAL A 117 14.59 -1.05 -15.75
N THR A 118 15.71 -0.95 -16.44
CA THR A 118 16.44 -2.08 -17.03
C THR A 118 17.50 -2.70 -16.11
N ASP A 119 17.82 -2.07 -14.97
CA ASP A 119 18.76 -2.65 -14.05
C ASP A 119 18.13 -3.88 -13.38
N PRO A 120 18.81 -5.06 -13.48
CA PRO A 120 18.29 -6.28 -12.89
C PRO A 120 18.40 -6.23 -11.36
N VAL A 121 17.50 -5.52 -10.72
CA VAL A 121 17.40 -5.54 -9.26
C VAL A 121 16.66 -6.81 -8.88
N ILE A 122 17.35 -7.72 -8.21
CA ILE A 122 16.72 -8.95 -7.68
C ILE A 122 15.88 -8.56 -6.45
N TRP A 123 14.64 -8.18 -6.70
CA TRP A 123 13.67 -7.87 -5.67
C TRP A 123 13.19 -9.17 -4.99
N ARG A 124 13.68 -9.42 -3.80
CA ARG A 124 13.11 -10.48 -2.95
C ARG A 124 11.92 -9.93 -2.17
N GLY A 125 10.90 -10.75 -1.93
CA GLY A 125 9.65 -10.35 -1.26
C GLY A 125 9.84 -9.46 -0.03
N PRO A 126 10.74 -9.76 0.92
CA PRO A 126 10.97 -8.92 2.11
C PRO A 126 11.51 -7.52 1.78
N ILE A 127 12.33 -7.37 0.74
CA ILE A 127 12.86 -6.06 0.30
C ILE A 127 11.72 -5.23 -0.29
N ILE A 128 10.91 -5.85 -1.13
CA ILE A 128 9.72 -5.22 -1.73
C ILE A 128 8.75 -4.74 -0.66
N ALA A 129 8.46 -5.59 0.31
CA ALA A 129 7.61 -5.26 1.42
C ALA A 129 8.14 -4.06 2.23
N GLY A 130 9.46 -4.00 2.43
CA GLY A 130 10.14 -2.85 3.05
C GLY A 130 9.95 -1.55 2.27
N VAL A 131 10.08 -1.59 0.94
CA VAL A 131 9.87 -0.40 0.08
C VAL A 131 8.43 0.08 0.13
N VAL A 132 7.45 -0.81 0.08
CA VAL A 132 6.03 -0.43 0.21
C VAL A 132 5.75 0.22 1.57
N LYS A 133 6.38 -0.28 2.62
CA LYS A 133 6.31 0.35 3.95
C LYS A 133 6.92 1.75 3.94
N GLN A 134 8.08 1.95 3.28
CA GLN A 134 8.69 3.27 3.10
C GLN A 134 7.78 4.22 2.31
N PHE A 135 7.04 3.74 1.31
CA PHE A 135 6.05 4.58 0.61
C PHE A 135 4.96 5.11 1.54
N TRP A 136 4.69 4.40 2.63
CA TRP A 136 3.77 4.84 3.66
C TRP A 136 4.40 5.84 4.63
N THR A 137 5.62 5.56 5.11
CA THR A 137 6.28 6.33 6.18
C THR A 137 7.04 7.55 5.69
N ASP A 138 7.62 7.50 4.48
CA ASP A 138 8.59 8.50 4.01
C ASP A 138 8.03 9.41 2.90
N VAL A 139 6.87 9.04 2.31
CA VAL A 139 6.22 9.87 1.29
C VAL A 139 5.33 10.93 1.94
N ILE A 140 5.51 12.18 1.50
CA ILE A 140 4.71 13.33 1.92
C ILE A 140 3.43 13.38 1.07
N TRP A 141 2.38 12.69 1.52
CA TRP A 141 1.11 12.63 0.81
C TRP A 141 0.28 13.93 0.93
N GLY A 142 0.52 14.73 1.99
CA GLY A 142 -0.32 15.89 2.32
C GLY A 142 -1.71 15.49 2.80
N ASP A 143 -2.70 16.36 2.56
CA ASP A 143 -4.10 16.10 2.92
C ASP A 143 -4.79 15.29 1.79
N VAL A 144 -5.15 14.03 2.09
CA VAL A 144 -5.76 13.09 1.16
C VAL A 144 -7.10 12.59 1.71
N ASP A 145 -8.16 12.70 0.92
CA ASP A 145 -9.47 12.15 1.28
C ASP A 145 -9.53 10.65 1.06
N TYR A 146 -9.05 10.17 -0.09
CA TYR A 146 -9.02 8.75 -0.47
C TYR A 146 -7.65 8.33 -1.00
N MET A 147 -7.05 7.35 -0.36
CA MET A 147 -5.88 6.65 -0.87
C MET A 147 -6.28 5.27 -1.38
N PHE A 148 -5.93 4.95 -2.61
CA PHE A 148 -6.08 3.62 -3.19
C PHE A 148 -4.72 2.94 -3.22
N ILE A 149 -4.66 1.70 -2.74
CA ILE A 149 -3.44 0.87 -2.79
C ILE A 149 -3.66 -0.20 -3.85
N ASP A 150 -2.89 -0.13 -4.94
CA ASP A 150 -2.88 -1.18 -5.97
C ASP A 150 -1.96 -2.31 -5.54
N MET A 151 -2.53 -3.43 -5.13
CA MET A 151 -1.82 -4.55 -4.55
C MET A 151 -1.26 -5.48 -5.63
N PRO A 152 -0.13 -6.18 -5.41
CA PRO A 152 0.24 -7.28 -6.31
C PRO A 152 -0.80 -8.40 -6.27
N PRO A 153 -0.89 -9.22 -7.33
CA PRO A 153 -1.80 -10.36 -7.33
C PRO A 153 -1.36 -11.45 -6.34
N GLY A 154 -2.34 -12.16 -5.78
CA GLY A 154 -2.11 -13.27 -4.87
C GLY A 154 -1.94 -12.87 -3.40
N THR A 155 -1.30 -13.75 -2.62
CA THR A 155 -1.21 -13.69 -1.14
C THR A 155 0.24 -13.65 -0.64
N GLY A 156 1.12 -12.95 -1.33
CA GLY A 156 2.55 -12.88 -0.99
C GLY A 156 2.86 -11.93 0.18
N ASP A 157 4.16 -11.67 0.38
CA ASP A 157 4.68 -10.85 1.49
C ASP A 157 4.19 -9.39 1.43
N VAL A 158 4.01 -8.83 0.23
CA VAL A 158 3.58 -7.43 0.07
C VAL A 158 2.16 -7.21 0.58
N PRO A 159 1.13 -7.99 0.16
CA PRO A 159 -0.20 -7.90 0.75
C PRO A 159 -0.19 -8.03 2.27
N LEU A 160 0.54 -9.00 2.80
CA LEU A 160 0.65 -9.20 4.24
C LEU A 160 1.22 -7.97 4.93
N THR A 161 2.32 -7.42 4.42
CA THR A 161 2.97 -6.22 4.98
C THR A 161 2.06 -5.00 4.93
N VAL A 162 1.35 -4.78 3.80
CA VAL A 162 0.39 -3.69 3.69
C VAL A 162 -0.68 -3.78 4.77
N PHE A 163 -1.32 -4.96 4.93
CA PHE A 163 -2.38 -5.13 5.92
C PHE A 163 -1.89 -5.09 7.37
N GLN A 164 -0.63 -5.42 7.61
CA GLN A 164 -0.03 -5.31 8.95
C GLN A 164 0.40 -3.87 9.27
N SER A 165 0.97 -3.15 8.29
CA SER A 165 1.63 -1.87 8.52
C SER A 165 0.75 -0.65 8.21
N ILE A 166 -0.22 -0.76 7.31
CA ILE A 166 -1.08 0.35 6.88
C ILE A 166 -2.50 0.14 7.41
N PRO A 167 -3.12 1.17 8.02
CA PRO A 167 -4.48 1.08 8.57
C PRO A 167 -5.53 1.11 7.44
N VAL A 168 -5.67 0.01 6.70
CA VAL A 168 -6.63 -0.11 5.59
C VAL A 168 -8.06 -0.08 6.12
N ASP A 169 -8.90 0.83 5.60
CA ASP A 169 -10.31 0.98 5.98
C ASP A 169 -11.24 0.02 5.20
N GLY A 170 -10.86 -0.36 3.98
CA GLY A 170 -11.69 -1.21 3.13
C GLY A 170 -10.90 -1.93 2.04
N ILE A 171 -11.50 -3.00 1.52
CA ILE A 171 -10.89 -3.85 0.49
C ILE A 171 -11.86 -3.98 -0.68
N ILE A 172 -11.35 -3.79 -1.90
CA ILE A 172 -12.06 -4.08 -3.14
C ILE A 172 -11.40 -5.30 -3.78
N VAL A 173 -12.18 -6.37 -3.94
CA VAL A 173 -11.70 -7.61 -4.58
C VAL A 173 -12.08 -7.58 -6.05
N VAL A 174 -11.08 -7.63 -6.93
CA VAL A 174 -11.26 -7.70 -8.38
C VAL A 174 -11.04 -9.13 -8.83
N THR A 175 -12.02 -9.69 -9.51
CA THR A 175 -11.96 -11.06 -10.01
C THR A 175 -12.61 -11.16 -11.38
N SER A 176 -12.26 -12.20 -12.14
CA SER A 176 -12.91 -12.56 -13.39
C SER A 176 -13.50 -13.98 -13.29
N PRO A 177 -14.59 -14.30 -13.98
CA PRO A 177 -15.26 -15.59 -13.90
C PRO A 177 -14.54 -16.74 -14.64
N GLN A 178 -13.26 -16.61 -14.89
CA GLN A 178 -12.42 -17.63 -15.55
C GLN A 178 -11.73 -18.53 -14.54
#